data_1ae1f0804ffc198fe3936fd24a8ff35e
#
_entry.id   1ae1f0804ffc198fe3936fd24a8ff35e
#
_cell.length_a   1.000
_cell.length_b   1.000
_cell.length_c   1.000
_cell.angle_alpha   90.00
_cell.angle_beta   90.00
_cell.angle_gamma   90.00
#
_symmetry.space_group_name_H-M   'P 1'
#
loop_
_entity.id
_entity.type
_entity.pdbx_description
1 polymer ?
#
loop_
_entity_poly.entity_id
_entity_poly.type
_entity_poly.pdbx_seq_one_letter_code
_entity_poly.pdbx_strand_id
1 'polypeptide(L)'
;NIKNATDLGKLAQSFMDKGDLVPDSVTINMLEAEVEKNNQAKGYIFDGFPRTIAQAEALDYFLIKNKMQVTATIALEASDDALVERLLKRGETSGRSDDQHESKIRNRFEEYNQKTAPLQSFYSEQNKFHSVNGIGSIDEITARLTSIIDQF
;
A
#
# COMPACT_ATOMS: atom_id res chain seq x y z
N ASN A 1 7.62 -0.29 -13.51
CA ASN A 1 7.19 -1.48 -14.28
C ASN A 1 6.03 -1.17 -15.23
N ILE A 2 4.86 -0.68 -14.76
CA ILE A 2 3.71 -0.36 -15.63
C ILE A 2 4.09 0.68 -16.70
N LYS A 3 4.68 1.82 -16.32
CA LYS A 3 5.13 2.87 -17.26
C LYS A 3 6.11 2.35 -18.31
N ASN A 4 6.92 1.36 -17.98
CA ASN A 4 7.92 0.77 -18.88
C ASN A 4 7.39 -0.44 -19.63
N ALA A 5 6.09 -0.76 -19.51
CA ALA A 5 5.41 -1.88 -20.17
C ALA A 5 6.15 -3.22 -20.05
N THR A 6 6.82 -3.47 -18.92
CA THR A 6 7.43 -4.78 -18.64
C THR A 6 6.35 -5.86 -18.55
N ASP A 7 6.70 -7.13 -18.75
CA ASP A 7 5.72 -8.22 -18.68
C ASP A 7 5.04 -8.29 -17.30
N LEU A 8 5.81 -8.08 -16.21
CA LEU A 8 5.25 -7.94 -14.86
C LEU A 8 4.33 -6.71 -14.75
N GLY A 9 4.67 -5.60 -15.41
CA GLY A 9 3.85 -4.40 -15.42
C GLY A 9 2.53 -4.59 -16.16
N LYS A 10 2.51 -5.30 -17.29
CA LYS A 10 1.30 -5.65 -18.05
C LYS A 10 0.41 -6.60 -17.25
N LEU A 11 1.01 -7.60 -16.62
CA LEU A 11 0.29 -8.55 -15.74
C LEU A 11 -0.36 -7.81 -14.58
N ALA A 12 0.38 -6.96 -13.87
CA ALA A 12 -0.14 -6.16 -12.78
C ALA A 12 -1.32 -5.27 -13.23
N GLN A 13 -1.20 -4.62 -14.40
CA GLN A 13 -2.26 -3.78 -14.96
C GLN A 13 -3.56 -4.55 -15.17
N SER A 14 -3.50 -5.81 -15.64
CA SER A 14 -4.69 -6.62 -15.90
C SER A 14 -5.52 -6.93 -14.65
N PHE A 15 -4.90 -7.02 -13.47
CA PHE A 15 -5.59 -7.15 -12.18
C PHE A 15 -6.14 -5.80 -11.70
N MET A 16 -5.33 -4.75 -11.80
CA MET A 16 -5.73 -3.40 -11.39
C MET A 16 -6.96 -2.90 -12.16
N ASP A 17 -7.07 -3.21 -13.45
CA ASP A 17 -8.22 -2.83 -14.27
C ASP A 17 -9.55 -3.45 -13.81
N LYS A 18 -9.47 -4.56 -13.07
CA LYS A 18 -10.63 -5.23 -12.45
C LYS A 18 -10.89 -4.74 -11.02
N GLY A 19 -9.95 -4.01 -10.41
CA GLY A 19 -9.97 -3.65 -8.99
C GLY A 19 -9.44 -4.77 -8.07
N ASP A 20 -8.86 -5.83 -8.64
CA ASP A 20 -8.29 -6.95 -7.91
C ASP A 20 -6.86 -6.64 -7.45
N LEU A 21 -6.39 -7.36 -6.43
CA LEU A 21 -4.99 -7.32 -6.04
C LEU A 21 -4.12 -8.08 -7.04
N VAL A 22 -2.95 -7.52 -7.34
CA VAL A 22 -1.90 -8.24 -8.08
C VAL A 22 -1.44 -9.45 -7.25
N PRO A 23 -1.19 -10.63 -7.84
CA PRO A 23 -0.71 -11.80 -7.12
C PRO A 23 0.52 -11.50 -6.24
N ASP A 24 0.56 -12.06 -5.03
CA ASP A 24 1.60 -11.79 -4.04
C ASP A 24 3.00 -12.04 -4.58
N SER A 25 3.21 -13.17 -5.27
CA SER A 25 4.51 -13.51 -5.86
C SER A 25 5.02 -12.46 -6.85
N VAL A 26 4.13 -11.88 -7.65
CA VAL A 26 4.49 -10.83 -8.62
C VAL A 26 4.90 -9.56 -7.88
N THR A 27 4.10 -9.16 -6.87
CA THR A 27 4.33 -7.95 -6.11
C THR A 27 5.61 -8.05 -5.29
N ILE A 28 5.86 -9.19 -4.63
CA ILE A 28 7.06 -9.45 -3.84
C ILE A 28 8.31 -9.38 -4.72
N ASN A 29 8.33 -10.11 -5.85
CA ASN A 29 9.48 -10.09 -6.77
C ASN A 29 9.79 -8.67 -7.30
N MET A 30 8.74 -7.88 -7.58
CA MET A 30 8.92 -6.49 -8.01
C MET A 30 9.55 -5.62 -6.92
N LEU A 31 9.16 -5.82 -5.67
CA LEU A 31 9.66 -5.08 -4.53
C LEU A 31 11.12 -5.45 -4.24
N GLU A 32 11.44 -6.74 -4.18
CA GLU A 32 12.81 -7.23 -3.95
C GLU A 32 13.76 -6.66 -5.01
N ALA A 33 13.41 -6.75 -6.28
CA ALA A 33 14.22 -6.20 -7.38
C ALA A 33 14.41 -4.68 -7.26
N GLU A 34 13.42 -3.93 -6.78
CA GLU A 34 13.55 -2.47 -6.62
C GLU A 34 14.41 -2.10 -5.41
N VAL A 35 14.31 -2.85 -4.31
CA VAL A 35 15.20 -2.66 -3.14
C VAL A 35 16.64 -3.02 -3.48
N GLU A 36 16.88 -4.14 -4.15
CA GLU A 36 18.23 -4.54 -4.58
C GLU A 36 18.88 -3.51 -5.51
N LYS A 37 18.10 -2.94 -6.42
CA LYS A 37 18.57 -1.88 -7.33
C LYS A 37 18.95 -0.59 -6.60
N ASN A 38 18.33 -0.31 -5.47
CA ASN A 38 18.54 0.88 -4.67
C ASN A 38 19.26 0.58 -3.34
N ASN A 39 20.13 -0.39 -3.30
CA ASN A 39 20.79 -0.94 -2.11
C ASN A 39 21.67 0.04 -1.31
N GLN A 40 21.91 1.24 -1.84
CA GLN A 40 22.62 2.32 -1.15
C GLN A 40 21.69 3.26 -0.36
N ALA A 41 20.38 3.02 -0.42
CA ALA A 41 19.42 3.84 0.34
C ALA A 41 19.56 3.57 1.85
N LYS A 42 19.40 4.62 2.65
CA LYS A 42 19.43 4.53 4.11
C LYS A 42 18.20 3.83 4.70
N GLY A 43 17.12 3.74 3.93
CA GLY A 43 15.86 3.12 4.29
C GLY A 43 14.85 3.21 3.15
N TYR A 44 13.68 2.62 3.35
CA TYR A 44 12.62 2.54 2.34
C TYR A 44 11.28 2.91 2.94
N ILE A 45 10.45 3.55 2.12
CA ILE A 45 9.04 3.74 2.40
C ILE A 45 8.27 2.93 1.36
N PHE A 46 7.50 1.95 1.81
CA PHE A 46 6.65 1.11 0.98
C PHE A 46 5.23 1.70 0.96
N ASP A 47 4.85 2.30 -0.15
CA ASP A 47 3.51 2.88 -0.32
C ASP A 47 2.55 1.83 -0.89
N GLY A 48 1.50 1.52 -0.10
CA GLY A 48 0.48 0.54 -0.47
C GLY A 48 0.97 -0.92 -0.53
N PHE A 49 2.01 -1.25 0.21
CA PHE A 49 2.56 -2.59 0.41
C PHE A 49 3.11 -2.73 1.85
N PRO A 50 2.93 -3.90 2.52
CA PRO A 50 2.17 -5.08 2.10
C PRO A 50 0.65 -4.86 2.11
N ARG A 51 -0.10 -5.73 1.41
CA ARG A 51 -1.57 -5.75 1.39
C ARG A 51 -2.16 -7.09 1.82
N THR A 52 -1.32 -8.09 2.06
CA THR A 52 -1.72 -9.40 2.58
C THR A 52 -0.73 -9.85 3.65
N ILE A 53 -1.14 -10.79 4.52
CA ILE A 53 -0.24 -11.40 5.51
C ILE A 53 0.94 -12.08 4.81
N ALA A 54 0.70 -12.81 3.73
CA ALA A 54 1.77 -13.47 2.98
C ALA A 54 2.81 -12.47 2.44
N GLN A 55 2.38 -11.29 1.99
CA GLN A 55 3.28 -10.21 1.60
C GLN A 55 4.07 -9.65 2.80
N ALA A 56 3.43 -9.51 3.96
CA ALA A 56 4.11 -9.02 5.16
C ALA A 56 5.18 -9.98 5.65
N GLU A 57 4.87 -11.27 5.70
CA GLU A 57 5.84 -12.32 6.06
C GLU A 57 7.02 -12.37 5.08
N ALA A 58 6.74 -12.29 3.78
CA ALA A 58 7.79 -12.24 2.75
C ALA A 58 8.66 -10.98 2.87
N LEU A 59 8.05 -9.82 3.15
CA LEU A 59 8.78 -8.58 3.40
C LEU A 59 9.69 -8.70 4.63
N ASP A 60 9.17 -9.21 5.74
CA ASP A 60 9.96 -9.41 6.96
C ASP A 60 11.14 -10.34 6.70
N TYR A 61 10.92 -11.47 6.04
CA TYR A 61 11.99 -12.41 5.65
C TYR A 61 13.06 -11.74 4.78
N PHE A 62 12.65 -11.01 3.76
CA PHE A 62 13.55 -10.30 2.85
C PHE A 62 14.37 -9.22 3.58
N LEU A 63 13.72 -8.42 4.43
CA LEU A 63 14.40 -7.37 5.18
C LEU A 63 15.39 -7.94 6.20
N ILE A 64 15.04 -8.99 6.94
CA ILE A 64 15.93 -9.67 7.90
C ILE A 64 17.17 -10.19 7.18
N LYS A 65 17.03 -10.83 6.02
CA LYS A 65 18.15 -11.31 5.20
C LYS A 65 19.11 -10.18 4.81
N ASN A 66 18.57 -8.97 4.63
CA ASN A 66 19.34 -7.76 4.30
C ASN A 66 19.73 -6.93 5.55
N LYS A 67 19.61 -7.48 6.77
CA LYS A 67 19.91 -6.81 8.06
C LYS A 67 19.07 -5.56 8.29
N MET A 68 17.84 -5.57 7.80
CA MET A 68 16.84 -4.53 7.96
C MET A 68 15.59 -5.09 8.63
N GLN A 69 14.67 -4.22 9.01
CA GLN A 69 13.35 -4.60 9.54
C GLN A 69 12.32 -3.52 9.21
N VAL A 70 11.04 -3.87 9.28
CA VAL A 70 9.97 -2.89 9.30
C VAL A 70 10.05 -2.12 10.61
N THR A 71 10.24 -0.81 10.54
CA THR A 71 10.27 0.08 11.71
C THR A 71 8.85 0.37 12.19
N ALA A 72 7.98 0.79 11.28
CA ALA A 72 6.60 1.13 11.56
C ALA A 72 5.72 0.87 10.33
N THR A 73 4.46 0.56 10.58
CA THR A 73 3.38 0.55 9.59
C THR A 73 2.38 1.62 9.97
N ILE A 74 2.14 2.57 9.07
CA ILE A 74 1.23 3.68 9.31
C ILE A 74 0.03 3.53 8.38
N ALA A 75 -1.17 3.42 8.97
CA ALA A 75 -2.43 3.34 8.24
C ALA A 75 -3.19 4.66 8.31
N LEU A 76 -3.60 5.18 7.15
CA LEU A 76 -4.52 6.31 7.07
C LEU A 76 -5.95 5.80 7.16
N GLU A 77 -6.67 6.22 8.19
CA GLU A 77 -8.06 5.83 8.42
C GLU A 77 -9.02 6.91 7.89
N ALA A 78 -10.05 6.49 7.17
CA ALA A 78 -11.13 7.35 6.72
C ALA A 78 -12.44 6.54 6.60
N SER A 79 -13.59 7.20 6.66
CA SER A 79 -14.87 6.53 6.43
C SER A 79 -15.02 6.10 4.97
N ASP A 80 -15.79 5.04 4.73
CA ASP A 80 -16.04 4.51 3.39
C ASP A 80 -16.62 5.60 2.47
N ASP A 81 -17.57 6.40 2.94
CA ASP A 81 -18.17 7.48 2.14
C ASP A 81 -17.14 8.53 1.72
N ALA A 82 -16.27 8.96 2.64
CA ALA A 82 -15.20 9.90 2.33
C ALA A 82 -14.19 9.31 1.33
N LEU A 83 -13.93 7.99 1.40
CA LEU A 83 -13.07 7.29 0.46
C LEU A 83 -13.72 7.17 -0.92
N VAL A 84 -15.02 6.83 -1.01
CA VAL A 84 -15.74 6.77 -2.30
C VAL A 84 -15.69 8.11 -3.00
N GLU A 85 -16.06 9.20 -2.32
CA GLU A 85 -16.02 10.54 -2.88
C GLU A 85 -14.62 10.92 -3.39
N ARG A 86 -13.60 10.70 -2.56
CA ARG A 86 -12.20 11.01 -2.91
C ARG A 86 -11.71 10.19 -4.11
N LEU A 87 -12.05 8.91 -4.20
CA LEU A 87 -11.61 8.05 -5.28
C LEU A 87 -12.31 8.39 -6.60
N LEU A 88 -13.62 8.67 -6.58
CA LEU A 88 -14.36 9.13 -7.76
C LEU A 88 -13.78 10.45 -8.28
N LYS A 89 -13.55 11.43 -7.41
CA LYS A 89 -12.93 12.71 -7.79
C LYS A 89 -11.52 12.52 -8.36
N ARG A 90 -10.73 11.60 -7.81
CA ARG A 90 -9.42 11.25 -8.36
C ARG A 90 -9.55 10.62 -9.74
N GLY A 91 -10.55 9.78 -9.96
CA GLY A 91 -10.83 9.12 -11.24
C GLY A 91 -11.08 10.09 -12.39
N GLU A 92 -11.64 11.28 -12.12
CA GLU A 92 -11.88 12.32 -13.12
C GLU A 92 -10.59 12.86 -13.76
N THR A 93 -9.48 12.87 -13.02
CA THR A 93 -8.24 13.53 -13.45
C THR A 93 -7.05 12.58 -13.60
N SER A 94 -7.06 11.42 -12.91
CA SER A 94 -5.89 10.52 -12.84
C SER A 94 -5.78 9.53 -13.99
N GLY A 95 -6.84 9.35 -14.80
CA GLY A 95 -6.91 8.31 -15.84
C GLY A 95 -6.97 6.88 -15.31
N ARG A 96 -7.15 6.68 -14.00
CA ARG A 96 -7.26 5.35 -13.38
C ARG A 96 -8.64 4.76 -13.65
N SER A 97 -8.71 3.63 -14.35
CA SER A 97 -9.96 2.94 -14.68
C SER A 97 -10.65 2.33 -13.45
N ASP A 98 -9.89 2.01 -12.39
CA ASP A 98 -10.40 1.45 -11.14
C ASP A 98 -11.07 2.48 -10.21
N ASP A 99 -10.87 3.78 -10.45
CA ASP A 99 -11.49 4.87 -9.71
C ASP A 99 -12.73 5.48 -10.43
N GLN A 100 -13.02 5.05 -11.67
CA GLN A 100 -14.09 5.63 -12.49
C GLN A 100 -15.49 5.05 -12.24
N HIS A 101 -15.58 3.94 -11.52
CA HIS A 101 -16.82 3.22 -11.27
C HIS A 101 -16.95 2.84 -9.79
N GLU A 102 -18.07 3.21 -9.17
CA GLU A 102 -18.33 2.92 -7.76
C GLU A 102 -18.26 1.40 -7.45
N SER A 103 -18.72 0.56 -8.38
CA SER A 103 -18.65 -0.90 -8.21
C SER A 103 -17.20 -1.40 -8.07
N LYS A 104 -16.26 -0.84 -8.82
CA LYS A 104 -14.83 -1.18 -8.69
C LYS A 104 -14.23 -0.66 -7.39
N ILE A 105 -14.67 0.53 -6.95
CA ILE A 105 -14.25 1.10 -5.66
C ILE A 105 -14.75 0.20 -4.52
N ARG A 106 -16.01 -0.25 -4.55
CA ARG A 106 -16.56 -1.17 -3.53
C ARG A 106 -15.85 -2.52 -3.52
N ASN A 107 -15.53 -3.09 -4.69
CA ASN A 107 -14.74 -4.31 -4.78
C ASN A 107 -13.36 -4.14 -4.10
N ARG A 108 -12.72 -2.97 -4.27
CA ARG A 108 -11.45 -2.67 -3.57
C ARG A 108 -11.62 -2.58 -2.04
N PHE A 109 -12.75 -2.12 -1.55
CA PHE A 109 -13.03 -2.12 -0.10
C PHE A 109 -13.22 -3.54 0.43
N GLU A 110 -13.91 -4.40 -0.32
CA GLU A 110 -14.04 -5.81 0.04
C GLU A 110 -12.67 -6.50 0.08
N GLU A 111 -11.85 -6.31 -0.94
CA GLU A 111 -10.47 -6.81 -0.99
C GLU A 111 -9.63 -6.28 0.17
N TYR A 112 -9.73 -4.99 0.49
CA TYR A 112 -9.05 -4.39 1.63
C TYR A 112 -9.49 -5.02 2.94
N ASN A 113 -10.78 -5.12 3.19
CA ASN A 113 -11.32 -5.65 4.44
C ASN A 113 -10.95 -7.12 4.65
N GLN A 114 -10.95 -7.91 3.57
CA GLN A 114 -10.64 -9.34 3.64
C GLN A 114 -9.14 -9.63 3.75
N LYS A 115 -8.31 -8.89 3.02
CA LYS A 115 -6.89 -9.22 2.83
C LYS A 115 -5.91 -8.26 3.51
N THR A 116 -6.26 -6.98 3.62
CA THR A 116 -5.35 -5.93 4.08
C THR A 116 -5.62 -5.51 5.53
N ALA A 117 -6.89 -5.39 5.93
CA ALA A 117 -7.23 -5.03 7.31
C ALA A 117 -6.61 -5.97 8.37
N PRO A 118 -6.45 -7.29 8.13
CA PRO A 118 -5.74 -8.17 9.08
C PRO A 118 -4.29 -7.78 9.38
N LEU A 119 -3.64 -7.00 8.54
CA LEU A 119 -2.29 -6.47 8.79
C LEU A 119 -2.23 -5.57 10.02
N GLN A 120 -3.34 -4.96 10.41
CA GLN A 120 -3.42 -4.18 11.64
C GLN A 120 -3.04 -5.05 12.85
N SER A 121 -3.65 -6.22 13.00
CA SER A 121 -3.32 -7.15 14.10
C SER A 121 -1.89 -7.66 13.97
N PHE A 122 -1.48 -8.07 12.77
CA PHE A 122 -0.13 -8.57 12.49
C PHE A 122 0.99 -7.61 12.93
N TYR A 123 0.85 -6.32 12.64
CA TYR A 123 1.84 -5.32 13.04
C TYR A 123 1.61 -4.77 14.46
N SER A 124 0.39 -4.80 14.98
CA SER A 124 0.11 -4.44 16.38
C SER A 124 0.75 -5.40 17.36
N GLU A 125 0.73 -6.70 17.09
CA GLU A 125 1.40 -7.73 17.90
C GLU A 125 2.92 -7.52 17.96
N GLN A 126 3.49 -6.85 16.95
CA GLN A 126 4.90 -6.48 16.89
C GLN A 126 5.17 -5.07 17.45
N ASN A 127 4.18 -4.35 17.96
CA ASN A 127 4.26 -2.94 18.37
C ASN A 127 4.73 -1.99 17.25
N LYS A 128 4.38 -2.29 16.00
CA LYS A 128 4.79 -1.53 14.81
C LYS A 128 3.63 -0.86 14.07
N PHE A 129 2.39 -0.95 14.57
CA PHE A 129 1.22 -0.38 13.90
C PHE A 129 0.83 0.96 14.49
N HIS A 130 0.60 1.94 13.63
CA HIS A 130 0.13 3.29 13.97
C HIS A 130 -1.02 3.68 13.05
N SER A 131 -2.15 4.12 13.61
CA SER A 131 -3.24 4.68 12.81
C SER A 131 -3.21 6.21 12.84
N VAL A 132 -3.58 6.81 11.73
CA VAL A 132 -3.66 8.26 11.54
C VAL A 132 -4.98 8.61 10.88
N ASN A 133 -5.67 9.60 11.41
CA ASN A 133 -6.85 10.15 10.75
C ASN A 133 -6.47 10.72 9.38
N GLY A 134 -6.96 10.09 8.32
CA GLY A 134 -6.75 10.44 6.92
C GLY A 134 -7.76 11.46 6.36
N ILE A 135 -8.61 12.06 7.23
CA ILE A 135 -9.58 13.10 6.86
C ILE A 135 -8.98 14.46 7.15
N GLY A 136 -9.10 15.38 6.20
CA GLY A 136 -8.60 16.76 6.29
C GLY A 136 -7.85 17.19 5.03
N SER A 137 -7.20 18.34 5.11
CA SER A 137 -6.32 18.84 4.06
C SER A 137 -5.01 18.02 3.96
N ILE A 138 -4.33 18.16 2.85
CA ILE A 138 -3.01 17.51 2.64
C ILE A 138 -2.03 17.92 3.74
N ASP A 139 -2.01 19.21 4.11
CA ASP A 139 -1.08 19.73 5.13
C ASP A 139 -1.38 19.16 6.52
N GLU A 140 -2.67 19.06 6.89
CA GLU A 140 -3.06 18.47 8.17
C GLU A 140 -2.69 16.97 8.26
N ILE A 141 -2.93 16.21 7.19
CA ILE A 141 -2.56 14.79 7.13
C ILE A 141 -1.04 14.65 7.16
N THR A 142 -0.32 15.49 6.41
CA THR A 142 1.15 15.49 6.41
C THR A 142 1.71 15.77 7.80
N ALA A 143 1.17 16.77 8.50
CA ALA A 143 1.61 17.07 9.87
C ALA A 143 1.41 15.89 10.83
N ARG A 144 0.27 15.19 10.73
CA ARG A 144 0.00 13.98 11.54
C ARG A 144 0.97 12.85 11.21
N LEU A 145 1.25 12.60 9.93
CA LEU A 145 2.21 11.59 9.49
C LEU A 145 3.62 11.91 9.99
N THR A 146 4.07 13.15 9.80
CA THR A 146 5.39 13.61 10.24
C THR A 146 5.55 13.46 11.74
N SER A 147 4.52 13.82 12.53
CA SER A 147 4.54 13.67 13.99
C SER A 147 4.74 12.23 14.47
N ILE A 148 4.35 11.23 13.67
CA ILE A 148 4.62 9.82 13.99
C ILE A 148 6.00 9.42 13.48
N ILE A 149 6.35 9.78 12.25
CA ILE A 149 7.63 9.42 11.63
C ILE A 149 8.82 9.96 12.43
N ASP A 150 8.69 11.17 12.97
CA ASP A 150 9.74 11.83 13.76
C ASP A 150 10.01 11.17 15.13
N GLN A 151 9.23 10.14 15.49
CA GLN A 151 9.44 9.36 16.72
C GLN A 151 10.44 8.20 16.54
N PHE A 152 10.82 7.90 15.33
CA PHE A 152 11.71 6.78 14.95
C PHE A 152 13.08 7.28 14.52
#